data_a93f0f4d3c6243399a820341c25f45c4
#
_entry.id   a93f0f4d3c6243399a820341c25f45c4
#
_cell.length_a   1.000
_cell.length_b   1.000
_cell.length_c   1.000
_cell.angle_alpha   90.00
_cell.angle_beta   90.00
_cell.angle_gamma   90.00
#
_symmetry.space_group_name_H-M   'P 1'
#
loop_
_entity.id
_entity.type
_entity.pdbx_description
1 polymer ?
#
loop_
_entity_poly.entity_id
_entity_poly.type
_entity_poly.pdbx_seq_one_letter_code
_entity_poly.pdbx_strand_id
1 'polypeptide(L)'
;EVKWGRLNGITLMLPHGYEGQGPEHSSARLERFMQLAADHNIQIVQPTSASQIFHVLRRQMIRDLRKPLIIMTPKSLLRSKDATSPIEAFTHGSFQTVIPEQKESVVKNAKKVKRLLVCSGKVYYDLAKKRDELGTDDTALIRIEQLYPFPHEAFAAELKKYPKATEVVWCQDEPKNQGAWFFV
;
A
#
# COMPACT_ATOMS: atom_id res chain seq x y z
N GLU A 1 12.90 19.06 -14.38
CA GLU A 1 11.69 19.88 -14.62
C GLU A 1 12.04 21.37 -14.73
N VAL A 2 12.69 21.92 -13.72
CA VAL A 2 12.95 23.39 -13.60
C VAL A 2 13.65 23.96 -14.84
N LYS A 3 14.71 23.31 -15.31
CA LYS A 3 15.51 23.84 -16.43
C LYS A 3 14.78 23.80 -17.78
N TRP A 4 14.00 22.75 -18.04
CA TRP A 4 13.45 22.50 -19.38
C TRP A 4 11.92 22.63 -19.44
N GLY A 5 11.26 22.87 -18.31
CA GLY A 5 9.80 22.91 -18.22
C GLY A 5 9.11 21.60 -18.64
N ARG A 6 9.83 20.46 -18.57
CA ARG A 6 9.33 19.16 -19.01
C ARG A 6 9.13 18.23 -17.83
N LEU A 7 7.98 17.58 -17.79
CA LEU A 7 7.64 16.53 -16.82
C LEU A 7 8.00 15.15 -17.38
N ASN A 8 8.36 14.23 -16.50
CA ASN A 8 8.68 12.85 -16.85
C ASN A 8 7.80 11.88 -16.06
N GLY A 9 7.10 11.02 -16.78
CA GLY A 9 6.23 9.99 -16.22
C GLY A 9 6.88 8.60 -16.15
N ILE A 10 8.20 8.51 -15.99
CA ILE A 10 8.91 7.22 -15.86
C ILE A 10 8.31 6.39 -14.72
N THR A 11 8.22 5.09 -14.93
CA THR A 11 7.81 4.13 -13.92
C THR A 11 8.99 3.22 -13.57
N LEU A 12 9.37 3.20 -12.30
CA LEU A 12 10.39 2.30 -11.76
C LEU A 12 9.69 1.19 -10.97
N MET A 13 9.79 -0.04 -11.44
CA MET A 13 9.35 -1.24 -10.71
C MET A 13 10.56 -1.84 -10.02
N LEU A 14 10.65 -1.68 -8.72
CA LEU A 14 11.84 -1.97 -7.95
C LEU A 14 11.66 -3.20 -7.06
N PRO A 15 12.61 -4.17 -7.08
CA PRO A 15 12.52 -5.36 -6.24
C PRO A 15 12.66 -4.99 -4.77
N HIS A 16 11.62 -5.27 -3.98
CA HIS A 16 11.56 -4.96 -2.57
C HIS A 16 10.90 -6.09 -1.79
N GLY A 17 11.53 -6.50 -0.71
CA GLY A 17 11.01 -7.53 0.19
C GLY A 17 12.12 -8.29 0.91
N TYR A 18 11.81 -8.77 2.12
CA TYR A 18 12.73 -9.59 2.92
C TYR A 18 12.37 -11.08 2.78
N GLU A 19 12.50 -11.61 1.56
CA GLU A 19 11.97 -12.93 1.19
C GLU A 19 13.04 -14.02 1.07
N GLY A 20 14.30 -13.70 1.38
CA GLY A 20 15.41 -14.66 1.33
C GLY A 20 15.78 -15.16 -0.06
N GLN A 21 15.34 -14.48 -1.14
CA GLN A 21 15.58 -14.92 -2.53
C GLN A 21 16.89 -14.40 -3.12
N GLY A 22 17.67 -13.63 -2.36
CA GLY A 22 18.92 -13.03 -2.79
C GLY A 22 18.88 -11.50 -2.79
N PRO A 23 20.05 -10.83 -2.79
CA PRO A 23 20.14 -9.37 -2.68
C PRO A 23 19.53 -8.65 -3.90
N GLU A 24 19.60 -9.22 -5.09
CA GLU A 24 19.06 -8.65 -6.32
C GLU A 24 17.52 -8.62 -6.35
N HIS A 25 16.86 -9.35 -5.45
CA HIS A 25 15.40 -9.42 -5.32
C HIS A 25 14.85 -8.56 -4.19
N SER A 26 15.72 -7.90 -3.42
CA SER A 26 15.37 -7.07 -2.27
C SER A 26 16.25 -5.81 -2.18
N SER A 27 16.82 -5.36 -3.29
CA SER A 27 17.79 -4.25 -3.32
C SER A 27 17.15 -2.87 -3.23
N ALA A 28 15.87 -2.72 -3.53
CA ALA A 28 15.18 -1.44 -3.38
C ALA A 28 15.11 -1.04 -1.90
N ARG A 29 15.20 0.25 -1.66
CA ARG A 29 15.12 0.86 -0.33
C ARG A 29 14.04 1.93 -0.34
N LEU A 30 12.89 1.58 0.21
CA LEU A 30 11.70 2.45 0.26
C LEU A 30 12.01 3.77 0.95
N GLU A 31 12.69 3.74 2.07
CA GLU A 31 13.07 4.91 2.86
C GLU A 31 13.88 5.94 2.07
N ARG A 32 14.71 5.51 1.13
CA ARG A 32 15.49 6.44 0.30
C ARG A 32 14.62 7.23 -0.66
N PHE A 33 13.63 6.58 -1.26
CA PHE A 33 12.67 7.27 -2.11
C PHE A 33 11.76 8.19 -1.29
N MET A 34 11.38 7.78 -0.08
CA MET A 34 10.62 8.64 0.83
C MET A 34 11.42 9.89 1.22
N GLN A 35 12.72 9.77 1.45
CA GLN A 35 13.60 10.92 1.71
C GLN A 35 13.71 11.89 0.52
N LEU A 36 13.59 11.39 -0.70
CA LEU A 36 13.62 12.22 -1.92
C LEU A 36 12.27 12.85 -2.26
N ALA A 37 11.21 12.46 -1.55
CA ALA A 37 9.86 12.92 -1.80
C ALA A 37 9.63 14.31 -1.19
N ALA A 38 9.28 15.28 -2.03
CA ALA A 38 8.97 16.64 -1.63
C ALA A 38 8.07 17.29 -2.68
N ASP A 39 7.17 18.17 -2.27
CA ASP A 39 6.33 19.00 -3.14
C ASP A 39 5.66 18.24 -4.30
N HIS A 40 5.21 17.01 -4.01
CA HIS A 40 4.58 16.12 -5.01
C HIS A 40 5.47 15.79 -6.22
N ASN A 41 6.80 15.77 -6.05
CA ASN A 41 7.77 15.54 -7.13
C ASN A 41 7.73 14.13 -7.70
N ILE A 42 7.41 13.13 -6.89
CA ILE A 42 7.32 11.71 -7.27
C ILE A 42 6.06 11.08 -6.67
N GLN A 43 5.75 9.86 -7.07
CA GLN A 43 4.73 9.01 -6.45
C GLN A 43 5.40 7.73 -5.97
N ILE A 44 5.09 7.29 -4.75
CA ILE A 44 5.63 6.06 -4.16
C ILE A 44 4.48 5.18 -3.76
N VAL A 45 4.43 3.97 -4.32
CA VAL A 45 3.34 3.03 -4.11
C VAL A 45 3.87 1.63 -3.80
N GLN A 46 3.08 0.87 -3.06
CA GLN A 46 3.35 -0.51 -2.70
C GLN A 46 2.07 -1.35 -2.89
N PRO A 47 1.68 -1.61 -4.15
CA PRO A 47 0.43 -2.30 -4.48
C PRO A 47 0.44 -3.74 -3.97
N THR A 48 -0.69 -4.18 -3.42
CA THR A 48 -0.81 -5.51 -2.82
C THR A 48 -1.60 -6.51 -3.66
N SER A 49 -2.31 -6.08 -4.70
CA SER A 49 -3.10 -6.97 -5.55
C SER A 49 -2.91 -6.73 -7.04
N ALA A 50 -3.30 -7.70 -7.85
CA ALA A 50 -3.17 -7.63 -9.31
C ALA A 50 -3.94 -6.44 -9.92
N SER A 51 -5.16 -6.16 -9.46
CA SER A 51 -5.93 -5.01 -9.93
C SER A 51 -5.29 -3.68 -9.54
N GLN A 52 -4.65 -3.59 -8.39
CA GLN A 52 -3.96 -2.38 -7.95
C GLN A 52 -2.72 -2.08 -8.83
N ILE A 53 -1.92 -3.10 -9.19
CA ILE A 53 -0.83 -2.92 -10.18
C ILE A 53 -1.37 -2.43 -11.52
N PHE A 54 -2.42 -3.07 -12.03
CA PHE A 54 -3.05 -2.66 -13.28
C PHE A 54 -3.51 -1.19 -13.23
N HIS A 55 -4.25 -0.83 -12.18
CA HIS A 55 -4.81 0.51 -12.08
C HIS A 55 -3.78 1.59 -11.79
N VAL A 56 -2.71 1.32 -11.08
CA VAL A 56 -1.65 2.32 -10.87
C VAL A 56 -0.90 2.61 -12.16
N LEU A 57 -0.62 1.59 -12.98
CA LEU A 57 -0.02 1.77 -14.29
C LEU A 57 -0.98 2.49 -15.25
N ARG A 58 -2.26 2.11 -15.27
CA ARG A 58 -3.28 2.81 -16.03
C ARG A 58 -3.38 4.27 -15.61
N ARG A 59 -3.42 4.56 -14.30
CA ARG A 59 -3.43 5.93 -13.76
C ARG A 59 -2.23 6.73 -14.24
N GLN A 60 -1.03 6.14 -14.24
CA GLN A 60 0.21 6.79 -14.68
C GLN A 60 0.14 7.21 -16.16
N MET A 61 -0.53 6.43 -16.99
CA MET A 61 -0.65 6.71 -18.41
C MET A 61 -1.72 7.76 -18.76
N ILE A 62 -2.84 7.78 -18.03
CA ILE A 62 -3.99 8.63 -18.36
C ILE A 62 -3.97 10.00 -17.68
N ARG A 63 -3.12 10.21 -16.66
CA ARG A 63 -2.99 11.53 -15.99
C ARG A 63 -2.29 12.52 -16.89
N ASP A 64 -2.81 13.76 -16.92
CA ASP A 64 -2.15 14.87 -17.61
C ASP A 64 -0.85 15.28 -16.92
N LEU A 65 -0.82 15.25 -15.58
CA LEU A 65 0.36 15.55 -14.79
C LEU A 65 1.33 14.36 -14.79
N ARG A 66 2.47 14.54 -15.44
CA ARG A 66 3.53 13.53 -15.53
C ARG A 66 4.51 13.67 -14.36
N LYS A 67 4.50 12.71 -13.44
CA LYS A 67 5.46 12.60 -12.32
C LYS A 67 6.00 11.18 -12.27
N PRO A 68 7.29 10.98 -11.91
CA PRO A 68 7.83 9.64 -11.76
C PRO A 68 7.04 8.80 -10.77
N LEU A 69 6.83 7.54 -11.12
CA LEU A 69 6.13 6.55 -10.29
C LEU A 69 7.13 5.49 -9.82
N ILE A 70 7.27 5.34 -8.52
CA ILE A 70 8.11 4.34 -7.88
C ILE A 70 7.20 3.25 -7.31
N ILE A 71 7.33 2.03 -7.82
CA ILE A 71 6.54 0.88 -7.39
C ILE A 71 7.47 -0.10 -6.67
N MET A 72 7.19 -0.37 -5.40
CA MET A 72 7.85 -1.44 -4.66
C MET A 72 7.18 -2.77 -4.99
N THR A 73 7.96 -3.71 -5.54
CA THR A 73 7.43 -4.97 -6.10
C THR A 73 8.08 -6.18 -5.44
N PRO A 74 7.46 -6.76 -4.40
CA PRO A 74 7.92 -8.02 -3.83
C PRO A 74 7.64 -9.18 -4.80
N LYS A 75 8.60 -10.08 -4.99
CA LYS A 75 8.47 -11.21 -5.93
C LYS A 75 7.42 -12.24 -5.51
N SER A 76 7.24 -12.48 -4.23
CA SER A 76 6.29 -13.48 -3.72
C SER A 76 4.86 -13.21 -4.19
N LEU A 77 4.46 -11.95 -4.31
CA LEU A 77 3.11 -11.60 -4.75
C LEU A 77 2.84 -11.97 -6.22
N LEU A 78 3.85 -12.09 -7.06
CA LEU A 78 3.68 -12.52 -8.46
C LEU A 78 3.09 -13.93 -8.60
N ARG A 79 3.26 -14.77 -7.59
CA ARG A 79 2.78 -16.17 -7.57
C ARG A 79 1.74 -16.44 -6.47
N SER A 80 1.40 -15.41 -5.70
CA SER A 80 0.43 -15.54 -4.62
C SER A 80 -0.99 -15.62 -5.18
N LYS A 81 -1.73 -16.66 -4.81
CA LYS A 81 -3.16 -16.76 -5.13
C LYS A 81 -3.98 -15.71 -4.39
N ASP A 82 -3.52 -15.30 -3.21
CA ASP A 82 -4.21 -14.31 -2.38
C ASP A 82 -4.11 -12.89 -2.96
N ALA A 83 -3.10 -12.63 -3.81
CA ALA A 83 -2.92 -11.35 -4.50
C ALA A 83 -3.67 -11.26 -5.83
N THR A 84 -4.43 -12.27 -6.22
CA THR A 84 -5.27 -12.23 -7.43
C THR A 84 -6.47 -11.29 -7.23
N SER A 85 -7.09 -10.90 -8.32
CA SER A 85 -8.27 -10.04 -8.31
C SER A 85 -9.32 -10.57 -9.28
N PRO A 86 -10.63 -10.46 -8.98
CA PRO A 86 -11.68 -10.81 -9.91
C PRO A 86 -11.66 -9.87 -11.13
N ILE A 87 -12.20 -10.31 -12.26
CA ILE A 87 -12.15 -9.55 -13.52
C ILE A 87 -12.85 -8.19 -13.40
N GLU A 88 -13.90 -8.12 -12.62
CA GLU A 88 -14.68 -6.90 -12.36
C GLU A 88 -13.81 -5.81 -11.73
N ALA A 89 -12.84 -6.20 -10.89
CA ALA A 89 -11.90 -5.25 -10.28
C ALA A 89 -10.99 -4.56 -11.29
N PHE A 90 -10.76 -5.16 -12.47
CA PHE A 90 -10.00 -4.54 -13.55
C PHE A 90 -10.87 -3.67 -14.45
N THR A 91 -12.10 -4.08 -14.70
CA THR A 91 -13.00 -3.42 -15.67
C THR A 91 -13.72 -2.22 -15.07
N HIS A 92 -14.08 -2.26 -13.79
CA HIS A 92 -14.88 -1.21 -13.11
C HIS A 92 -14.14 -0.50 -11.98
N GLY A 93 -12.89 -0.88 -11.73
CA GLY A 93 -12.10 -0.35 -10.62
C GLY A 93 -11.25 0.88 -10.97
N SER A 94 -10.56 1.35 -9.95
CA SER A 94 -9.51 2.38 -10.05
C SER A 94 -8.42 2.10 -9.01
N PHE A 95 -7.26 2.75 -9.12
CA PHE A 95 -6.24 2.65 -8.09
C PHE A 95 -6.73 3.28 -6.80
N GLN A 96 -6.78 2.47 -5.75
CA GLN A 96 -7.14 2.90 -4.40
C GLN A 96 -5.86 3.20 -3.62
N THR A 97 -5.72 4.41 -3.12
CA THR A 97 -4.56 4.83 -2.33
C THR A 97 -4.58 4.24 -0.92
N VAL A 98 -5.78 3.98 -0.41
CA VAL A 98 -6.08 3.27 0.84
C VAL A 98 -7.08 2.17 0.53
N ILE A 99 -6.79 0.94 0.94
CA ILE A 99 -7.75 -0.16 0.85
C ILE A 99 -8.30 -0.42 2.25
N PRO A 100 -9.63 -0.35 2.42
CA PRO A 100 -10.29 -0.58 3.70
C PRO A 100 -10.21 -2.05 4.12
N GLU A 101 -10.69 -2.34 5.32
CA GLU A 101 -10.93 -3.70 5.77
C GLU A 101 -11.82 -4.47 4.79
N GLN A 102 -11.44 -5.70 4.48
CA GLN A 102 -12.15 -6.53 3.51
C GLN A 102 -12.85 -7.75 4.14
N LYS A 103 -12.54 -8.11 5.38
CA LYS A 103 -13.21 -9.20 6.07
C LYS A 103 -14.63 -8.79 6.45
N GLU A 104 -15.61 -9.46 5.87
CA GLU A 104 -17.02 -9.10 5.98
C GLU A 104 -17.53 -9.05 7.43
N SER A 105 -17.07 -9.99 8.28
CA SER A 105 -17.45 -10.03 9.71
C SER A 105 -16.97 -8.79 10.47
N VAL A 106 -15.76 -8.29 10.15
CA VAL A 106 -15.19 -7.08 10.74
C VAL A 106 -15.89 -5.82 10.22
N VAL A 107 -16.12 -5.75 8.90
CA VAL A 107 -16.83 -4.62 8.26
C VAL A 107 -18.24 -4.46 8.84
N LYS A 108 -19.00 -5.55 8.96
CA LYS A 108 -20.36 -5.54 9.59
C LYS A 108 -20.33 -5.10 11.04
N ASN A 109 -19.25 -5.36 11.74
CA ASN A 109 -19.06 -5.05 13.16
C ASN A 109 -18.08 -3.89 13.42
N ALA A 110 -17.89 -2.97 12.48
CA ALA A 110 -16.91 -1.88 12.56
C ALA A 110 -16.98 -1.10 13.91
N LYS A 111 -18.17 -0.92 14.46
CA LYS A 111 -18.39 -0.29 15.80
C LYS A 111 -17.82 -1.09 16.98
N LYS A 112 -17.45 -2.36 16.80
CA LYS A 112 -16.84 -3.20 17.84
C LYS A 112 -15.33 -3.27 17.74
N VAL A 113 -14.76 -2.80 16.63
CA VAL A 113 -13.31 -2.77 16.41
C VAL A 113 -12.64 -1.87 17.44
N LYS A 114 -11.60 -2.40 18.09
CA LYS A 114 -10.80 -1.73 19.11
C LYS A 114 -9.42 -1.34 18.63
N ARG A 115 -8.88 -2.11 17.68
CA ARG A 115 -7.53 -1.95 17.15
C ARG A 115 -7.56 -1.84 15.65
N LEU A 116 -6.78 -0.90 15.11
CA LEU A 116 -6.53 -0.75 13.69
C LEU A 116 -5.06 -1.10 13.42
N LEU A 117 -4.82 -2.10 12.58
CA LEU A 117 -3.50 -2.40 12.04
C LEU A 117 -3.41 -1.76 10.67
N VAL A 118 -2.57 -0.75 10.56
CA VAL A 118 -2.31 -0.02 9.31
C VAL A 118 -1.00 -0.55 8.74
N CYS A 119 -0.98 -0.98 7.49
CA CYS A 119 0.19 -1.59 6.89
C CYS A 119 0.35 -1.19 5.42
N SER A 120 1.49 -1.49 4.85
CA SER A 120 1.77 -1.36 3.43
C SER A 120 2.50 -2.61 2.93
N GLY A 121 2.20 -3.02 1.70
CA GLY A 121 2.86 -4.15 1.07
C GLY A 121 2.39 -5.54 1.55
N LYS A 122 3.24 -6.53 1.31
CA LYS A 122 2.89 -7.96 1.48
C LYS A 122 2.58 -8.39 2.91
N VAL A 123 3.07 -7.68 3.92
CA VAL A 123 2.80 -7.95 5.34
C VAL A 123 1.30 -8.03 5.65
N TYR A 124 0.48 -7.39 4.83
CA TYR A 124 -0.97 -7.50 4.91
C TYR A 124 -1.45 -8.96 4.94
N TYR A 125 -0.90 -9.80 4.07
CA TYR A 125 -1.34 -11.21 3.96
C TYR A 125 -0.98 -12.02 5.20
N ASP A 126 0.19 -11.77 5.78
CA ASP A 126 0.61 -12.42 7.03
C ASP A 126 -0.27 -11.97 8.21
N LEU A 127 -0.59 -10.67 8.28
CA LEU A 127 -1.48 -10.13 9.30
C LEU A 127 -2.91 -10.69 9.16
N ALA A 128 -3.43 -10.75 7.94
CA ALA A 128 -4.76 -11.28 7.66
C ALA A 128 -4.86 -12.75 8.05
N LYS A 129 -3.89 -13.55 7.62
CA LYS A 129 -3.80 -14.97 7.98
C LYS A 129 -3.74 -15.16 9.49
N LYS A 130 -2.86 -14.40 10.17
CA LYS A 130 -2.70 -14.50 11.63
C LYS A 130 -3.96 -14.11 12.38
N ARG A 131 -4.64 -13.04 11.95
CA ARG A 131 -5.92 -12.62 12.52
C ARG A 131 -6.97 -13.72 12.39
N ASP A 132 -7.04 -14.39 11.24
CA ASP A 132 -8.01 -15.45 10.98
C ASP A 132 -7.70 -16.71 11.83
N GLU A 133 -6.43 -17.08 11.99
CA GLU A 133 -5.99 -18.12 12.90
C GLU A 133 -6.39 -17.84 14.36
N LEU A 134 -6.32 -16.59 14.78
CA LEU A 134 -6.71 -16.17 16.14
C LEU A 134 -8.23 -16.03 16.31
N GLY A 135 -9.00 -16.06 15.22
CA GLY A 135 -10.47 -15.91 15.26
C GLY A 135 -10.94 -14.55 15.79
N THR A 136 -10.12 -13.49 15.65
CA THR A 136 -10.46 -12.17 16.20
C THR A 136 -11.17 -11.30 15.15
N ASP A 137 -12.27 -10.64 15.57
CA ASP A 137 -13.05 -9.70 14.76
C ASP A 137 -13.06 -8.26 15.34
N ASP A 138 -12.24 -8.00 16.36
CA ASP A 138 -12.10 -6.67 16.99
C ASP A 138 -10.90 -5.87 16.46
N THR A 139 -10.23 -6.40 15.45
CA THR A 139 -9.06 -5.81 14.81
C THR A 139 -9.30 -5.65 13.31
N ALA A 140 -9.23 -4.43 12.79
CA ALA A 140 -9.35 -4.14 11.36
C ALA A 140 -7.98 -3.92 10.72
N LEU A 141 -7.82 -4.36 9.47
CA LEU A 141 -6.62 -4.19 8.65
C LEU A 141 -6.87 -3.13 7.58
N ILE A 142 -6.06 -2.07 7.59
CA ILE A 142 -6.12 -0.99 6.60
C ILE A 142 -4.81 -0.98 5.83
N ARG A 143 -4.88 -1.03 4.49
CA ARG A 143 -3.69 -1.01 3.63
C ARG A 143 -3.46 0.37 3.05
N ILE A 144 -2.26 0.90 3.21
CA ILE A 144 -1.80 2.10 2.52
C ILE A 144 -1.05 1.65 1.26
N GLU A 145 -1.70 1.79 0.11
CA GLU A 145 -1.13 1.41 -1.18
C GLU A 145 -0.27 2.51 -1.78
N GLN A 146 -0.55 3.77 -1.44
CA GLN A 146 0.27 4.92 -1.82
C GLN A 146 0.85 5.59 -0.59
N LEU A 147 2.17 5.54 -0.47
CA LEU A 147 2.89 6.15 0.65
C LEU A 147 3.21 7.63 0.40
N TYR A 148 3.42 8.00 -0.88
CA TYR A 148 3.63 9.40 -1.23
C TYR A 148 3.00 9.76 -2.59
N PRO A 149 2.32 10.90 -2.74
CA PRO A 149 1.82 11.72 -1.63
C PRO A 149 0.91 10.92 -0.70
N PHE A 150 1.03 11.16 0.62
CA PHE A 150 0.23 10.40 1.57
C PHE A 150 -1.27 10.74 1.44
N PRO A 151 -2.18 9.76 1.41
CA PRO A 151 -3.60 9.96 1.15
C PRO A 151 -4.36 10.36 2.43
N HIS A 152 -4.06 11.53 3.00
CA HIS A 152 -4.60 11.99 4.28
C HIS A 152 -6.13 11.94 4.35
N GLU A 153 -6.82 12.43 3.33
CA GLU A 153 -8.29 12.48 3.31
C GLU A 153 -8.91 11.08 3.29
N ALA A 154 -8.40 10.21 2.42
CA ALA A 154 -8.89 8.83 2.30
C ALA A 154 -8.63 8.04 3.59
N PHE A 155 -7.45 8.22 4.19
CA PHE A 155 -7.09 7.57 5.45
C PHE A 155 -7.95 8.10 6.62
N ALA A 156 -8.12 9.41 6.73
CA ALA A 156 -8.98 10.01 7.75
C ALA A 156 -10.45 9.56 7.61
N ALA A 157 -10.94 9.42 6.38
CA ALA A 157 -12.29 8.90 6.13
C ALA A 157 -12.42 7.44 6.57
N GLU A 158 -11.37 6.63 6.39
CA GLU A 158 -11.36 5.24 6.84
C GLU A 158 -11.37 5.14 8.36
N LEU A 159 -10.56 5.92 9.07
CA LEU A 159 -10.51 5.92 10.53
C LEU A 159 -11.87 6.24 11.17
N LYS A 160 -12.66 7.12 10.57
CA LYS A 160 -14.00 7.51 11.07
C LYS A 160 -14.98 6.34 11.12
N LYS A 161 -14.75 5.25 10.38
CA LYS A 161 -15.62 4.07 10.39
C LYS A 161 -15.53 3.27 11.70
N TYR A 162 -14.47 3.50 12.48
CA TYR A 162 -14.13 2.73 13.69
C TYR A 162 -14.15 3.60 14.96
N PRO A 163 -15.32 4.10 15.39
CA PRO A 163 -15.41 5.10 16.47
C PRO A 163 -14.98 4.60 17.85
N LYS A 164 -14.86 3.28 18.02
CA LYS A 164 -14.40 2.65 19.28
C LYS A 164 -12.96 2.17 19.22
N ALA A 165 -12.26 2.38 18.13
CA ALA A 165 -10.84 2.04 18.05
C ALA A 165 -10.03 2.98 18.94
N THR A 166 -9.30 2.39 19.89
CA THR A 166 -8.44 3.11 20.84
C THR A 166 -6.96 2.96 20.52
N GLU A 167 -6.64 2.06 19.59
CA GLU A 167 -5.26 1.75 19.20
C GLU A 167 -5.12 1.74 17.69
N VAL A 168 -4.15 2.50 17.19
CA VAL A 168 -3.73 2.49 15.78
C VAL A 168 -2.27 2.10 15.74
N VAL A 169 -1.95 1.01 15.04
CA VAL A 169 -0.61 0.43 14.99
C VAL A 169 -0.15 0.39 13.53
N TRP A 170 1.01 0.97 13.25
CA TRP A 170 1.70 0.78 11.96
C TRP A 170 2.47 -0.54 11.95
N CYS A 171 2.26 -1.33 10.90
CA CYS A 171 2.93 -2.61 10.68
C CYS A 171 3.65 -2.59 9.33
N GLN A 172 4.92 -2.97 9.32
CA GLN A 172 5.73 -3.10 8.11
C GLN A 172 6.65 -4.32 8.21
N ASP A 173 7.12 -4.83 7.07
CA ASP A 173 8.10 -5.92 7.00
C ASP A 173 9.50 -5.46 7.41
N GLU A 174 9.81 -4.22 7.12
CA GLU A 174 11.12 -3.63 7.31
C GLU A 174 11.40 -3.37 8.80
N PRO A 175 12.67 -3.43 9.23
CA PRO A 175 13.05 -2.98 10.56
C PRO A 175 12.77 -1.48 10.73
N LYS A 176 12.64 -1.02 11.97
CA LYS A 176 12.25 0.34 12.34
C LYS A 176 13.05 1.46 11.65
N ASN A 177 14.34 1.21 11.37
CA ASN A 177 15.19 2.18 10.70
C ASN A 177 15.08 2.17 9.17
N GLN A 178 14.17 1.39 8.62
CA GLN A 178 13.90 1.26 7.18
C GLN A 178 12.39 1.35 6.90
N GLY A 179 12.02 1.28 5.63
CA GLY A 179 10.63 1.35 5.22
C GLY A 179 10.02 2.74 5.39
N ALA A 180 8.73 2.78 5.70
CA ALA A 180 7.97 4.02 5.84
C ALA A 180 7.85 4.51 7.29
N TRP A 181 8.45 3.84 8.27
CA TRP A 181 8.25 4.08 9.71
C TRP A 181 8.31 5.54 10.15
N PHE A 182 9.23 6.34 9.59
CA PHE A 182 9.40 7.74 9.97
C PHE A 182 8.62 8.72 9.07
N PHE A 183 7.85 8.21 8.11
CA PHE A 183 7.16 9.03 7.11
C PHE A 183 5.62 8.90 7.17
N VAL A 184 5.12 7.95 7.94
CA VAL A 184 3.69 7.68 8.13
C VAL A 184 3.20 8.07 9.51
#